data_4b54b9d5e19ebd34726926ebf6baa5ae
#
_entry.id   4b54b9d5e19ebd34726926ebf6baa5ae
#
_cell.length_a   1.000
_cell.length_b   1.000
_cell.length_c   1.000
_cell.angle_alpha   90.00
_cell.angle_beta   90.00
_cell.angle_gamma   90.00
#
_symmetry.space_group_name_H-M   'P 1'
#
loop_
_entity.id
_entity.type
_entity.pdbx_description
1 polymer ?
#
loop_
_entity_poly.entity_id
_entity_poly.type
_entity_poly.pdbx_seq_one_letter_code
_entity_poly.pdbx_strand_id
1 'polypeptide(L)'
;MPRFQRSALLDKFKAMVARGEPIIGGGAGSGLSAKCQEAGGIDLIVIYNSGRYRMAGRGSLAGLLAYGDANQIVVEMAAEVLPVVKRTP
;
A
#
# COMPACT_ATOMS: atom_id res chain seq x y z
N MET A 1 10.05 14.78 -7.45
CA MET A 1 9.68 13.94 -8.62
C MET A 1 8.77 12.81 -8.17
N PRO A 2 7.65 12.60 -8.83
CA PRO A 2 6.86 11.43 -8.53
C PRO A 2 7.65 10.17 -8.89
N ARG A 3 7.55 9.18 -8.03
CA ARG A 3 8.25 7.91 -8.18
C ARG A 3 7.75 7.09 -9.37
N PHE A 4 6.45 7.25 -9.66
CA PHE A 4 5.80 6.62 -10.79
C PHE A 4 5.01 7.67 -11.55
N GLN A 5 4.98 7.56 -12.87
CA GLN A 5 4.09 8.39 -13.68
C GLN A 5 2.72 7.72 -13.77
N ARG A 6 1.67 8.52 -13.59
CA ARG A 6 0.30 8.03 -13.65
C ARG A 6 0.00 7.31 -14.96
N SER A 7 0.40 7.90 -16.10
CA SER A 7 0.15 7.30 -17.41
C SER A 7 0.81 5.93 -17.55
N ALA A 8 2.05 5.78 -17.09
CA ALA A 8 2.77 4.52 -17.16
C ALA A 8 2.09 3.43 -16.32
N LEU A 9 1.60 3.78 -15.13
CA LEU A 9 0.87 2.82 -14.29
C LEU A 9 -0.45 2.40 -14.92
N LEU A 10 -1.19 3.36 -15.48
CA LEU A 10 -2.46 3.05 -16.14
C LEU A 10 -2.24 2.16 -17.36
N ASP A 11 -1.24 2.42 -18.16
CA ASP A 11 -0.91 1.62 -19.34
C ASP A 11 -0.53 0.19 -18.92
N LYS A 12 0.26 0.04 -17.88
CA LYS A 12 0.64 -1.26 -17.33
C LYS A 12 -0.60 -2.07 -16.90
N PHE A 13 -1.49 -1.46 -16.12
CA PHE A 13 -2.67 -2.16 -15.63
C PHE A 13 -3.67 -2.46 -16.73
N LYS A 14 -3.86 -1.57 -17.69
CA LYS A 14 -4.69 -1.83 -18.87
C LYS A 14 -4.16 -3.01 -19.68
N ALA A 15 -2.85 -3.09 -19.85
CA ALA A 15 -2.22 -4.21 -20.56
C ALA A 15 -2.44 -5.54 -19.81
N MET A 16 -2.35 -5.54 -18.49
CA MET A 16 -2.64 -6.72 -17.66
C MET A 16 -4.08 -7.19 -17.85
N VAL A 17 -5.04 -6.26 -17.82
CA VAL A 17 -6.46 -6.58 -18.06
C VAL A 17 -6.66 -7.15 -19.45
N ALA A 18 -6.03 -6.57 -20.46
CA ALA A 18 -6.15 -7.03 -21.85
C ALA A 18 -5.60 -8.46 -22.02
N ARG A 19 -4.60 -8.87 -21.24
CA ARG A 19 -4.04 -10.22 -21.25
C ARG A 19 -4.83 -11.20 -20.37
N GLY A 20 -5.86 -10.74 -19.66
CA GLY A 20 -6.61 -11.56 -18.71
C GLY A 20 -5.86 -11.84 -17.41
N GLU A 21 -4.82 -11.08 -17.10
CA GLU A 21 -4.07 -11.23 -15.86
C GLU A 21 -4.77 -10.49 -14.71
N PRO A 22 -4.86 -11.08 -13.51
CA PRO A 22 -5.40 -10.38 -12.35
C PRO A 22 -4.43 -9.31 -11.85
N ILE A 23 -4.97 -8.19 -11.37
CA ILE A 23 -4.19 -7.18 -10.66
C ILE A 23 -4.35 -7.48 -9.17
N ILE A 24 -3.25 -7.82 -8.52
CA ILE A 24 -3.27 -8.19 -7.11
C ILE A 24 -2.76 -7.03 -6.28
N GLY A 25 -3.62 -6.50 -5.42
CA GLY A 25 -3.27 -5.46 -4.46
C GLY A 25 -3.27 -6.02 -3.05
N GLY A 26 -2.38 -5.54 -2.22
CA GLY A 26 -2.28 -5.94 -0.83
C GLY A 26 -2.21 -4.75 0.11
N GLY A 27 -2.83 -4.89 1.29
CA GLY A 27 -2.69 -3.92 2.36
C GLY A 27 -1.40 -4.16 3.14
N ALA A 28 -0.68 -3.09 3.45
CA ALA A 28 0.50 -3.17 4.30
C ALA A 28 0.36 -2.21 5.48
N GLY A 29 0.55 -2.73 6.69
CA GLY A 29 0.51 -1.94 7.92
C GLY A 29 1.89 -1.53 8.40
N SER A 30 2.95 -2.05 7.78
CA SER A 30 4.33 -1.77 8.16
C SER A 30 5.25 -1.88 6.94
N GLY A 31 6.45 -1.32 7.07
CA GLY A 31 7.47 -1.45 6.03
C GLY A 31 7.87 -2.90 5.78
N LEU A 32 7.94 -3.70 6.83
CA LEU A 32 8.28 -5.12 6.69
C LEU A 32 7.25 -5.87 5.86
N SER A 33 5.96 -5.66 6.13
CA SER A 33 4.88 -6.28 5.36
C SER A 33 4.94 -5.87 3.88
N ALA A 34 5.12 -4.58 3.62
CA ALA A 34 5.24 -4.06 2.25
C ALA A 34 6.44 -4.66 1.52
N LYS A 35 7.57 -4.73 2.18
CA LYS A 35 8.80 -5.31 1.61
C LYS A 35 8.60 -6.78 1.23
N CYS A 36 7.93 -7.56 2.07
CA CYS A 36 7.62 -8.96 1.79
C CYS A 36 6.64 -9.10 0.63
N GLN A 37 5.62 -8.25 0.55
CA GLN A 37 4.67 -8.25 -0.55
C GLN A 37 5.35 -7.92 -1.87
N GLU A 38 6.23 -6.94 -1.89
CA GLU A 38 7.01 -6.62 -3.10
C GLU A 38 7.89 -7.79 -3.52
N ALA A 39 8.57 -8.43 -2.58
CA ALA A 39 9.40 -9.60 -2.86
C ALA A 39 8.58 -10.76 -3.45
N GLY A 40 7.32 -10.89 -3.05
CA GLY A 40 6.39 -11.88 -3.58
C GLY A 40 5.81 -11.54 -4.95
N GLY A 41 6.06 -10.35 -5.48
CA GLY A 41 5.62 -9.95 -6.82
C GLY A 41 4.25 -9.30 -6.89
N ILE A 42 3.78 -8.69 -5.81
CA ILE A 42 2.49 -8.03 -5.79
C ILE A 42 2.45 -6.83 -6.77
N ASP A 43 1.27 -6.52 -7.31
CA ASP A 43 1.12 -5.49 -8.34
C ASP A 43 0.97 -4.10 -7.78
N LEU A 44 0.33 -3.96 -6.63
CA LEU A 44 0.22 -2.68 -5.93
C LEU A 44 0.06 -2.89 -4.42
N ILE A 45 0.43 -1.86 -3.66
CA ILE A 45 0.35 -1.89 -2.20
C ILE A 45 -0.51 -0.71 -1.74
N VAL A 46 -1.43 -0.98 -0.82
CA VAL A 46 -2.31 0.03 -0.25
C VAL A 46 -1.96 0.23 1.22
N ILE A 47 -1.76 1.48 1.61
CA ILE A 47 -1.60 1.84 3.02
C ILE A 47 -2.81 2.64 3.50
N TYR A 48 -3.22 2.38 4.72
CA TYR A 48 -4.39 3.02 5.33
C TYR A 48 -4.28 2.92 6.85
N ASN A 49 -4.94 3.83 7.57
CA ASN A 49 -4.78 3.97 9.02
C ASN A 49 -5.07 2.68 9.79
N SER A 50 -6.09 1.93 9.40
CA SER A 50 -6.42 0.68 10.11
C SER A 50 -5.32 -0.38 9.98
N GLY A 51 -4.49 -0.31 8.95
CA GLY A 51 -3.33 -1.17 8.81
C GLY A 51 -2.34 -0.99 9.97
N ARG A 52 -2.05 0.24 10.34
CA ARG A 52 -1.20 0.54 11.51
C ARG A 52 -1.81 -0.02 12.79
N TYR A 53 -3.10 0.19 13.00
CA TYR A 53 -3.78 -0.30 14.21
C TYR A 53 -3.78 -1.84 14.28
N ARG A 54 -3.99 -2.52 13.16
CA ARG A 54 -3.92 -3.99 13.12
C ARG A 54 -2.53 -4.49 13.48
N MET A 55 -1.48 -3.86 12.97
CA MET A 55 -0.10 -4.23 13.31
C MET A 55 0.22 -3.95 14.78
N ALA A 56 -0.50 -3.04 15.41
CA ALA A 56 -0.41 -2.79 16.85
C ALA A 56 -1.31 -3.74 17.68
N GLY A 57 -1.93 -4.73 17.03
CA GLY A 57 -2.78 -5.72 17.69
C GLY A 57 -4.21 -5.29 17.90
N ARG A 58 -4.67 -4.20 17.28
CA ARG A 58 -6.04 -3.71 17.40
C ARG A 58 -6.91 -4.25 16.28
N GLY A 59 -8.23 -4.26 16.49
CA GLY A 59 -9.19 -4.68 15.48
C GLY A 59 -9.35 -3.65 14.36
N SER A 60 -9.96 -4.08 13.25
CA SER A 60 -10.15 -3.24 12.06
C SER A 60 -10.98 -1.99 12.33
N LEU A 61 -11.91 -2.03 13.28
CA LEU A 61 -12.75 -0.88 13.65
C LEU A 61 -11.94 0.28 14.23
N ALA A 62 -10.74 0.04 14.73
CA ALA A 62 -9.90 1.10 15.30
C ALA A 62 -9.66 2.24 14.29
N GLY A 63 -9.61 1.95 13.01
CA GLY A 63 -9.46 2.95 11.96
C GLY A 63 -10.67 3.89 11.79
N LEU A 64 -11.82 3.51 12.32
CA LEU A 64 -13.05 4.30 12.28
C LEU A 64 -13.32 5.05 13.59
N LEU A 65 -12.52 4.82 14.60
CA LEU A 65 -12.68 5.40 15.92
C LEU A 65 -11.80 6.63 16.10
N ALA A 66 -12.10 7.43 17.11
CA ALA A 66 -11.41 8.70 17.36
C ALA A 66 -10.06 8.53 18.09
N TYR A 67 -9.19 7.67 17.56
CA TYR A 67 -7.86 7.45 18.11
C TYR A 67 -6.80 8.36 17.51
N GLY A 68 -7.09 9.01 16.40
CA GLY A 68 -6.13 9.90 15.75
C GLY A 68 -6.67 10.44 14.42
N ASP A 69 -5.82 11.18 13.73
CA ASP A 69 -6.12 11.72 12.40
C ASP A 69 -5.73 10.68 11.33
N ALA A 70 -6.71 10.13 10.63
CA ALA A 70 -6.47 9.09 9.63
C ALA A 70 -5.52 9.55 8.52
N ASN A 71 -5.65 10.78 8.06
CA ASN A 71 -4.78 11.32 7.02
C ASN A 71 -3.34 11.47 7.50
N GLN A 72 -3.16 11.97 8.71
CA GLN A 72 -1.84 12.12 9.30
C GLN A 72 -1.16 10.76 9.50
N ILE A 73 -1.92 9.77 9.95
CA ILE A 73 -1.40 8.42 10.15
C ILE A 73 -0.91 7.83 8.82
N VAL A 74 -1.65 8.00 7.73
CA VAL A 74 -1.24 7.51 6.41
C VAL A 74 0.05 8.20 5.94
N VAL A 75 0.19 9.49 6.16
CA VAL A 75 1.43 10.23 5.82
C VAL A 75 2.62 9.68 6.61
N GLU A 76 2.43 9.41 7.90
CA GLU A 76 3.48 8.81 8.74
C GLU A 76 3.83 7.39 8.28
N MET A 77 2.82 6.59 7.95
CA MET A 77 3.05 5.25 7.39
C MET A 77 3.82 5.31 6.08
N ALA A 78 3.51 6.27 5.22
CA ALA A 78 4.22 6.46 3.96
C ALA A 78 5.71 6.71 4.18
N ALA A 79 6.06 7.48 5.20
CA ALA A 79 7.46 7.72 5.55
C ALA A 79 8.21 6.44 5.94
N GLU A 80 7.51 5.45 6.47
CA GLU A 80 8.09 4.15 6.84
C GLU A 80 8.10 3.16 5.69
N VAL A 81 7.05 3.16 4.86
CA VAL A 81 6.84 2.15 3.81
C VAL A 81 7.56 2.51 2.51
N LEU A 82 7.47 3.77 2.06
CA LEU A 82 8.01 4.15 0.76
C LEU A 82 9.51 3.89 0.61
N PRO A 83 10.36 4.13 1.62
CA PRO A 83 11.79 3.88 1.47
C PRO A 83 12.18 2.42 1.27
N VAL A 84 11.33 1.47 1.67
CA VAL A 84 11.64 0.04 1.61
C VAL A 84 10.95 -0.67 0.44
N VAL A 85 10.09 0.03 -0.29
CA VAL A 85 9.44 -0.47 -1.51
C VAL A 85 10.06 0.25 -2.70
N LYS A 86 10.60 -0.50 -3.65
CA LYS A 86 11.47 0.07 -4.69
C LYS A 86 10.85 0.11 -6.08
N ARG A 87 9.95 -0.84 -6.40
CA ARG A 87 9.39 -0.97 -7.74
C ARG A 87 7.87 -1.13 -7.79
N THR A 88 7.22 -1.27 -6.64
CA THR A 88 5.76 -1.48 -6.54
C THR A 88 5.06 -0.16 -6.24
N PRO A 89 3.99 0.22 -7.02
CA PRO A 89 3.18 1.40 -6.71
C PRO A 89 2.32 1.20 -5.47
#